data_7d470a1125fa2a3efa8726718409f278
#
_entry.id   7d470a1125fa2a3efa8726718409f278
#
_cell.length_a   1.000
_cell.length_b   1.000
_cell.length_c   1.000
_cell.angle_alpha   90.00
_cell.angle_beta   90.00
_cell.angle_gamma   90.00
#
_symmetry.space_group_name_H-M   'P 1'
#
loop_
_entity.id
_entity.type
_entity.pdbx_description
1 polymer ?
#
loop_
_entity_poly.entity_id
_entity_poly.type
_entity_poly.pdbx_seq_one_letter_code
_entity_poly.pdbx_strand_id
1 'polypeptide(L)'
;MSGKRWLPWVALACLVVPMFGSYFFDDMFSSISFIFSDPSHIQLGWDSAGYGLYTSGYSVLCVFGGLIVCGMLLDRWGVRITGSIFVGMMTAGAALVLWAITSGLNPKQSLSVAYAGCMLFGLGSEIAGVAVTRSIARWFKDGPMAFAMGLQLAIARLGTAFALVMAPRLVGRMPDQVGHDVVGIGQGVLPLEVTARPAMLGIGLLLLGCVLWALFVALDAKRFPVKPGMTDDGKPGKDDGKSEGFRLADVGKILTNKRFILISLLCVFFYSSIIAFKKFAGAILVPRFDVPAEAASWMVSMLPFATVVFAPLFGILVDKFGHGTRWMLAGAVLALAAHLLLAFAPQGVPFWGYLSMVFLGFGYSLVPAAMWPSVPRIVPDKVLGTAFSLIYWIQNLGLMLFKMLAGVILGSAAAQGPVHVELMFVGVCVAALAISASLDRMKIA
;
A
#
# COMPACT_ATOMS: atom_id res chain seq x y z
N MET A 1 23.62 4.23 33.61
CA MET A 1 22.98 2.90 33.46
C MET A 1 23.20 2.44 32.04
N SER A 2 24.06 1.46 31.81
CA SER A 2 24.34 0.89 30.47
C SER A 2 23.09 0.15 29.99
N GLY A 3 22.15 0.87 29.38
CA GLY A 3 20.99 0.29 28.77
C GLY A 3 21.41 -0.69 27.68
N LYS A 4 20.92 -1.91 27.71
CA LYS A 4 21.23 -2.97 26.75
C LYS A 4 21.03 -2.44 25.33
N ARG A 5 22.12 -2.13 24.59
CA ARG A 5 22.12 -1.52 23.24
C ARG A 5 21.30 -2.31 22.21
N TRP A 6 21.03 -3.57 22.47
CA TRP A 6 20.24 -4.45 21.60
C TRP A 6 18.71 -4.30 21.79
N LEU A 7 18.25 -3.76 22.93
CA LEU A 7 16.82 -3.70 23.26
C LEU A 7 15.98 -2.88 22.26
N PRO A 8 16.42 -1.71 21.71
CA PRO A 8 15.71 -1.02 20.65
C PRO A 8 15.54 -1.85 19.39
N TRP A 9 16.53 -2.69 19.07
CA TRP A 9 16.47 -3.56 17.88
C TRP A 9 15.46 -4.71 18.06
N VAL A 10 15.32 -5.24 19.26
CA VAL A 10 14.25 -6.22 19.59
C VAL A 10 12.88 -5.54 19.49
N ALA A 11 12.73 -4.33 20.01
CA ALA A 11 11.50 -3.57 19.86
C ALA A 11 11.17 -3.33 18.38
N LEU A 12 12.17 -2.97 17.57
CA LEU A 12 12.00 -2.82 16.11
C LEU A 12 11.57 -4.15 15.48
N ALA A 13 12.21 -5.27 15.80
CA ALA A 13 11.82 -6.59 15.29
C ALA A 13 10.35 -6.92 15.61
N CYS A 14 9.88 -6.61 16.82
CA CYS A 14 8.48 -6.77 17.17
C CYS A 14 7.53 -5.85 16.39
N LEU A 15 7.97 -4.65 16.05
CA LEU A 15 7.16 -3.64 15.33
C LEU A 15 7.06 -3.89 13.83
N VAL A 16 8.08 -4.49 13.21
CA VAL A 16 8.11 -4.67 11.75
C VAL A 16 7.24 -5.84 11.28
N VAL A 17 7.05 -6.87 12.10
CA VAL A 17 6.29 -8.07 11.71
C VAL A 17 4.80 -7.80 11.49
N PRO A 18 4.07 -7.04 12.32
CA PRO A 18 2.70 -6.63 12.02
C PRO A 18 2.59 -5.91 10.66
N MET A 19 3.56 -5.05 10.34
CA MET A 19 3.59 -4.32 9.08
C MET A 19 3.91 -5.23 7.89
N PHE A 20 4.83 -6.17 8.05
CA PHE A 20 5.09 -7.20 7.04
C PHE A 20 3.83 -8.01 6.74
N GLY A 21 3.13 -8.48 7.77
CA GLY A 21 1.86 -9.21 7.63
C GLY A 21 0.76 -8.37 6.97
N SER A 22 0.68 -7.08 7.32
CA SER A 22 -0.25 -6.13 6.71
C SER A 22 -0.04 -5.97 5.20
N TYR A 23 1.20 -5.71 4.78
CA TYR A 23 1.55 -5.58 3.37
C TYR A 23 1.39 -6.89 2.61
N PHE A 24 1.67 -8.04 3.25
CA PHE A 24 1.37 -9.35 2.68
C PHE A 24 -0.13 -9.51 2.42
N PHE A 25 -0.96 -9.26 3.43
CA PHE A 25 -2.41 -9.47 3.33
C PHE A 25 -3.05 -8.53 2.30
N ASP A 26 -2.62 -7.26 2.25
CA ASP A 26 -3.12 -6.29 1.26
C ASP A 26 -2.85 -6.75 -0.19
N ASP A 27 -1.72 -7.40 -0.44
CA ASP A 27 -1.29 -7.78 -1.79
C ASP A 27 -1.46 -9.26 -2.14
N MET A 28 -2.07 -10.07 -1.27
CA MET A 28 -2.16 -11.53 -1.39
C MET A 28 -2.81 -12.06 -2.68
N PHE A 29 -3.68 -11.27 -3.32
CA PHE A 29 -4.33 -11.65 -4.59
C PHE A 29 -3.77 -10.91 -5.81
N SER A 30 -2.88 -9.95 -5.63
CA SER A 30 -2.46 -9.04 -6.70
C SER A 30 -1.81 -9.77 -7.89
N SER A 31 -0.95 -10.76 -7.65
CA SER A 31 -0.29 -11.53 -8.72
C SER A 31 -1.16 -12.62 -9.33
N ILE A 32 -2.22 -13.04 -8.64
CA ILE A 32 -3.18 -14.04 -9.10
C ILE A 32 -4.53 -13.43 -9.45
N SER A 33 -4.61 -12.11 -9.61
CA SER A 33 -5.87 -11.40 -9.88
C SER A 33 -6.58 -11.83 -11.18
N PHE A 34 -5.87 -12.54 -12.08
CA PHE A 34 -6.49 -13.15 -13.26
C PHE A 34 -7.57 -14.19 -12.92
N ILE A 35 -7.57 -14.80 -11.72
CA ILE A 35 -8.62 -15.72 -11.31
C ILE A 35 -10.01 -15.07 -11.27
N PHE A 36 -10.06 -13.74 -11.14
CA PHE A 36 -11.30 -12.95 -11.14
C PHE A 36 -11.73 -12.49 -12.54
N SER A 37 -10.95 -12.82 -13.59
CA SER A 37 -11.31 -12.45 -14.97
C SER A 37 -12.51 -13.23 -15.48
N ASP A 38 -12.70 -14.46 -15.00
CA ASP A 38 -13.87 -15.29 -15.30
C ASP A 38 -14.40 -15.93 -14.01
N PRO A 39 -15.56 -15.43 -13.50
CA PRO A 39 -16.14 -15.93 -12.26
C PRO A 39 -16.62 -17.40 -12.34
N SER A 40 -16.75 -17.99 -13.54
CA SER A 40 -17.12 -19.40 -13.70
C SER A 40 -16.00 -20.35 -13.30
N HIS A 41 -14.75 -19.89 -13.32
CA HIS A 41 -13.58 -20.70 -12.99
C HIS A 41 -13.19 -20.65 -11.51
N ILE A 42 -13.93 -19.90 -10.69
CA ILE A 42 -13.68 -19.76 -9.26
C ILE A 42 -14.95 -19.98 -8.45
N GLN A 43 -14.92 -20.91 -7.51
CA GLN A 43 -16.09 -21.20 -6.66
C GLN A 43 -16.55 -19.97 -5.85
N LEU A 44 -15.65 -19.05 -5.54
CA LEU A 44 -15.97 -17.79 -4.88
C LEU A 44 -16.90 -16.90 -5.73
N GLY A 45 -16.86 -17.03 -7.06
CA GLY A 45 -17.78 -16.36 -7.99
C GLY A 45 -17.63 -14.83 -8.06
N TRP A 46 -16.50 -14.27 -7.61
CA TRP A 46 -16.21 -12.85 -7.79
C TRP A 46 -15.67 -12.62 -9.19
N ASP A 47 -16.09 -11.52 -9.81
CA ASP A 47 -15.53 -11.01 -11.06
C ASP A 47 -14.47 -9.91 -10.81
N SER A 48 -13.84 -9.42 -11.86
CA SER A 48 -12.86 -8.34 -11.77
C SER A 48 -13.41 -7.06 -11.16
N ALA A 49 -14.70 -6.73 -11.41
CA ALA A 49 -15.36 -5.58 -10.80
C ALA A 49 -15.55 -5.78 -9.29
N GLY A 50 -15.98 -6.97 -8.87
CA GLY A 50 -16.07 -7.34 -7.47
C GLY A 50 -14.72 -7.31 -6.75
N TYR A 51 -13.67 -7.81 -7.40
CA TYR A 51 -12.31 -7.71 -6.85
C TYR A 51 -11.84 -6.25 -6.73
N GLY A 52 -12.15 -5.41 -7.73
CA GLY A 52 -11.88 -3.98 -7.68
C GLY A 52 -12.61 -3.28 -6.53
N LEU A 53 -13.88 -3.62 -6.32
CA LEU A 53 -14.65 -3.15 -5.18
C LEU A 53 -14.01 -3.59 -3.86
N TYR A 54 -13.72 -4.89 -3.70
CA TYR A 54 -13.05 -5.44 -2.52
C TYR A 54 -11.77 -4.67 -2.19
N THR A 55 -10.86 -4.52 -3.15
CA THR A 55 -9.57 -3.85 -2.91
C THR A 55 -9.70 -2.35 -2.64
N SER A 56 -10.77 -1.70 -3.15
CA SER A 56 -11.06 -0.28 -2.86
C SER A 56 -11.44 -0.06 -1.40
N GLY A 57 -12.02 -1.09 -0.75
CA GLY A 57 -12.43 -1.08 0.65
C GLY A 57 -11.33 -0.64 1.60
N TYR A 58 -10.07 -1.00 1.31
CA TYR A 58 -8.90 -0.56 2.08
C TYR A 58 -8.90 0.96 2.38
N SER A 59 -9.27 1.77 1.39
CA SER A 59 -9.19 3.23 1.47
C SER A 59 -10.49 3.91 1.96
N VAL A 60 -11.62 3.20 2.00
CA VAL A 60 -12.94 3.82 2.26
C VAL A 60 -13.01 4.51 3.61
N LEU A 61 -12.74 3.78 4.70
CA LEU A 61 -12.78 4.38 6.04
C LEU A 61 -11.72 5.47 6.21
N CYS A 62 -10.58 5.35 5.54
CA CYS A 62 -9.54 6.36 5.53
C CYS A 62 -10.05 7.68 4.91
N VAL A 63 -10.78 7.60 3.79
CA VAL A 63 -11.37 8.75 3.09
C VAL A 63 -12.50 9.39 3.89
N PHE A 64 -13.38 8.59 4.50
CA PHE A 64 -14.53 9.10 5.26
C PHE A 64 -14.19 9.52 6.70
N GLY A 65 -12.99 10.05 6.92
CA GLY A 65 -12.59 10.70 8.17
C GLY A 65 -11.88 9.79 9.17
N GLY A 66 -11.77 8.49 8.90
CA GLY A 66 -11.15 7.53 9.81
C GLY A 66 -9.72 7.89 10.18
N LEU A 67 -8.88 8.32 9.22
CA LEU A 67 -7.51 8.76 9.50
C LEU A 67 -7.43 9.92 10.48
N ILE A 68 -8.34 10.88 10.36
CA ILE A 68 -8.38 12.08 11.22
C ILE A 68 -8.81 11.69 12.64
N VAL A 69 -9.94 10.98 12.75
CA VAL A 69 -10.49 10.56 14.05
C VAL A 69 -9.50 9.66 14.78
N CYS A 70 -8.95 8.68 14.08
CA CYS A 70 -8.04 7.71 14.69
C CYS A 70 -6.66 8.33 15.01
N GLY A 71 -6.21 9.32 14.22
CA GLY A 71 -5.04 10.14 14.57
C GLY A 71 -5.24 10.90 15.88
N MET A 72 -6.42 11.51 16.08
CA MET A 72 -6.77 12.17 17.35
C MET A 72 -6.83 11.17 18.53
N LEU A 73 -7.35 9.96 18.30
CA LEU A 73 -7.35 8.90 19.31
C LEU A 73 -5.93 8.49 19.68
N LEU A 74 -5.04 8.39 18.69
CA LEU A 74 -3.63 8.07 18.90
C LEU A 74 -2.93 9.16 19.74
N ASP A 75 -3.26 10.42 19.52
CA ASP A 75 -2.73 11.53 20.32
C ASP A 75 -3.27 11.53 21.75
N ARG A 76 -4.55 11.15 21.92
CA ARG A 76 -5.22 11.16 23.23
C ARG A 76 -4.90 9.95 24.11
N TRP A 77 -4.86 8.74 23.54
CA TRP A 77 -4.71 7.48 24.28
C TRP A 77 -3.30 6.93 24.23
N GLY A 78 -2.45 7.49 23.34
CA GLY A 78 -1.08 7.05 23.15
C GLY A 78 -0.95 5.79 22.28
N VAL A 79 0.30 5.43 22.01
CA VAL A 79 0.65 4.36 21.06
C VAL A 79 0.23 2.98 21.57
N ARG A 80 0.34 2.71 22.87
CA ARG A 80 0.07 1.35 23.42
C ARG A 80 -1.38 0.97 23.23
N ILE A 81 -2.31 1.81 23.69
CA ILE A 81 -3.75 1.53 23.63
C ILE A 81 -4.21 1.58 22.19
N THR A 82 -3.99 2.71 21.51
CA THR A 82 -4.47 2.93 20.15
C THR A 82 -3.84 1.95 19.17
N GLY A 83 -2.52 1.72 19.25
CA GLY A 83 -1.85 0.74 18.41
C GLY A 83 -2.37 -0.68 18.61
N SER A 84 -2.66 -1.09 19.85
CA SER A 84 -3.25 -2.42 20.14
C SER A 84 -4.65 -2.57 19.54
N ILE A 85 -5.49 -1.52 19.63
CA ILE A 85 -6.82 -1.50 19.01
C ILE A 85 -6.70 -1.65 17.49
N PHE A 86 -5.81 -0.90 16.84
CA PHE A 86 -5.71 -0.91 15.38
C PHE A 86 -5.00 -2.14 14.81
N VAL A 87 -3.99 -2.69 15.50
CA VAL A 87 -3.42 -4.00 15.15
C VAL A 87 -4.48 -5.11 15.31
N GLY A 88 -5.28 -5.06 16.35
CA GLY A 88 -6.42 -5.97 16.54
C GLY A 88 -7.50 -5.79 15.47
N MET A 89 -7.86 -4.55 15.13
CA MET A 89 -8.86 -4.22 14.10
C MET A 89 -8.40 -4.67 12.70
N MET A 90 -7.13 -4.47 12.36
CA MET A 90 -6.51 -4.97 11.14
C MET A 90 -6.64 -6.50 11.05
N THR A 91 -6.31 -7.20 12.13
CA THR A 91 -6.40 -8.67 12.17
C THR A 91 -7.84 -9.16 12.13
N ALA A 92 -8.77 -8.49 12.82
CA ALA A 92 -10.20 -8.80 12.77
C ALA A 92 -10.79 -8.56 11.36
N GLY A 93 -10.39 -7.48 10.69
CA GLY A 93 -10.77 -7.22 9.30
C GLY A 93 -10.28 -8.31 8.36
N ALA A 94 -9.03 -8.74 8.51
CA ALA A 94 -8.47 -9.87 7.75
C ALA A 94 -9.22 -11.19 8.04
N ALA A 95 -9.59 -11.45 9.28
CA ALA A 95 -10.37 -12.63 9.65
C ALA A 95 -11.76 -12.62 9.02
N LEU A 96 -12.42 -11.44 8.92
CA LEU A 96 -13.68 -11.31 8.20
C LEU A 96 -13.52 -11.60 6.71
N VAL A 97 -12.43 -11.17 6.09
CA VAL A 97 -12.14 -11.50 4.68
C VAL A 97 -11.95 -13.01 4.51
N LEU A 98 -11.17 -13.66 5.36
CA LEU A 98 -11.00 -15.12 5.31
C LEU A 98 -12.33 -15.85 5.49
N TRP A 99 -13.12 -15.44 6.49
CA TRP A 99 -14.44 -16.01 6.71
C TRP A 99 -15.35 -15.85 5.48
N ALA A 100 -15.36 -14.67 4.87
CA ALA A 100 -16.13 -14.42 3.66
C ALA A 100 -15.75 -15.35 2.50
N ILE A 101 -14.45 -15.66 2.35
CA ILE A 101 -13.95 -16.55 1.30
C ILE A 101 -14.29 -18.01 1.58
N THR A 102 -14.30 -18.45 2.86
CA THR A 102 -14.43 -19.86 3.24
C THR A 102 -15.83 -20.29 3.64
N SER A 103 -16.74 -19.36 3.91
CA SER A 103 -18.06 -19.62 4.49
C SER A 103 -19.09 -20.24 3.55
N GLY A 104 -18.80 -20.36 2.24
CA GLY A 104 -19.76 -20.86 1.26
C GLY A 104 -20.96 -19.91 1.03
N LEU A 105 -20.87 -18.65 1.43
CA LEU A 105 -21.86 -17.62 1.12
C LEU A 105 -22.02 -17.44 -0.40
N ASN A 106 -23.18 -16.98 -0.84
CA ASN A 106 -23.32 -16.60 -2.24
C ASN A 106 -22.35 -15.45 -2.61
N PRO A 107 -21.95 -15.30 -3.89
CA PRO A 107 -20.90 -14.36 -4.30
C PRO A 107 -21.14 -12.91 -3.84
N LYS A 108 -22.40 -12.43 -3.86
CA LYS A 108 -22.73 -11.07 -3.44
C LYS A 108 -22.58 -10.87 -1.93
N GLN A 109 -23.00 -11.85 -1.13
CA GLN A 109 -22.87 -11.79 0.33
C GLN A 109 -21.40 -11.91 0.74
N SER A 110 -20.69 -12.88 0.16
CA SER A 110 -19.24 -13.06 0.37
C SER A 110 -18.48 -11.77 0.05
N LEU A 111 -18.74 -11.15 -1.10
CA LEU A 111 -18.12 -9.89 -1.48
C LEU A 111 -18.44 -8.75 -0.50
N SER A 112 -19.70 -8.64 -0.05
CA SER A 112 -20.09 -7.58 0.90
C SER A 112 -19.39 -7.72 2.23
N VAL A 113 -19.26 -8.94 2.75
CA VAL A 113 -18.54 -9.22 4.01
C VAL A 113 -17.05 -9.00 3.84
N ALA A 114 -16.47 -9.48 2.74
CA ALA A 114 -15.04 -9.25 2.45
C ALA A 114 -14.72 -7.76 2.28
N TYR A 115 -15.62 -6.99 1.65
CA TYR A 115 -15.49 -5.54 1.53
C TYR A 115 -15.47 -4.85 2.88
N ALA A 116 -16.43 -5.20 3.78
CA ALA A 116 -16.45 -4.68 5.14
C ALA A 116 -15.18 -5.08 5.93
N GLY A 117 -14.73 -6.32 5.77
CA GLY A 117 -13.45 -6.78 6.34
C GLY A 117 -12.26 -5.99 5.83
N CYS A 118 -12.20 -5.72 4.51
CA CYS A 118 -11.16 -4.91 3.90
C CYS A 118 -11.17 -3.44 4.38
N MET A 119 -12.36 -2.87 4.64
CA MET A 119 -12.50 -1.53 5.22
C MET A 119 -11.88 -1.45 6.63
N LEU A 120 -12.20 -2.42 7.49
CA LEU A 120 -11.63 -2.50 8.84
C LEU A 120 -10.11 -2.75 8.78
N PHE A 121 -9.68 -3.67 7.91
CA PHE A 121 -8.28 -3.98 7.69
C PHE A 121 -7.49 -2.73 7.27
N GLY A 122 -7.98 -1.99 6.27
CA GLY A 122 -7.29 -0.83 5.73
C GLY A 122 -7.10 0.28 6.76
N LEU A 123 -8.16 0.66 7.50
CA LEU A 123 -8.05 1.65 8.56
C LEU A 123 -7.13 1.18 9.68
N GLY A 124 -7.23 -0.10 10.08
CA GLY A 124 -6.36 -0.71 11.07
C GLY A 124 -4.89 -0.65 10.66
N SER A 125 -4.59 -1.00 9.41
CA SER A 125 -3.25 -1.00 8.82
C SER A 125 -2.61 0.38 8.81
N GLU A 126 -3.34 1.40 8.32
CA GLU A 126 -2.84 2.78 8.23
C GLU A 126 -2.48 3.35 9.60
N ILE A 127 -3.35 3.18 10.58
CA ILE A 127 -3.10 3.71 11.93
C ILE A 127 -2.06 2.89 12.69
N ALA A 128 -2.03 1.56 12.50
CA ALA A 128 -0.95 0.73 13.04
C ALA A 128 0.42 1.18 12.50
N GLY A 129 0.51 1.52 11.21
CA GLY A 129 1.72 2.09 10.60
C GLY A 129 2.17 3.40 11.26
N VAL A 130 1.24 4.30 11.56
CA VAL A 130 1.54 5.54 12.30
C VAL A 130 2.03 5.22 13.71
N ALA A 131 1.40 4.29 14.43
CA ALA A 131 1.80 3.87 15.76
C ALA A 131 3.20 3.24 15.77
N VAL A 132 3.52 2.40 14.77
CA VAL A 132 4.86 1.83 14.57
C VAL A 132 5.90 2.92 14.35
N THR A 133 5.64 3.88 13.47
CA THR A 133 6.56 4.98 13.17
C THR A 133 6.83 5.83 14.41
N ARG A 134 5.80 6.19 15.18
CA ARG A 134 5.95 6.92 16.45
C ARG A 134 6.75 6.12 17.48
N SER A 135 6.52 4.82 17.56
CA SER A 135 7.27 3.95 18.47
C SER A 135 8.76 3.91 18.14
N ILE A 136 9.09 3.77 16.85
CA ILE A 136 10.48 3.81 16.37
C ILE A 136 11.13 5.16 16.72
N ALA A 137 10.45 6.27 16.46
CA ALA A 137 10.95 7.60 16.80
C ALA A 137 11.30 7.75 18.28
N ARG A 138 10.46 7.19 19.18
CA ARG A 138 10.70 7.21 20.63
C ARG A 138 11.86 6.29 21.06
N TRP A 139 11.92 5.07 20.52
CA TRP A 139 12.90 4.07 20.90
C TRP A 139 14.31 4.37 20.39
N PHE A 140 14.41 5.06 19.26
CA PHE A 140 15.66 5.42 18.59
C PHE A 140 15.98 6.92 18.67
N LYS A 141 15.38 7.65 19.64
CA LYS A 141 15.59 9.10 19.80
C LYS A 141 17.09 9.48 19.89
N ASP A 142 17.86 8.67 20.62
CA ASP A 142 19.30 8.88 20.83
C ASP A 142 20.16 7.91 19.99
N GLY A 143 19.61 7.36 18.90
CA GLY A 143 20.24 6.35 18.07
C GLY A 143 20.02 6.56 16.56
N PRO A 144 20.27 5.53 15.74
CA PRO A 144 20.12 5.62 14.28
C PRO A 144 18.62 5.56 13.85
N MET A 145 17.83 6.57 14.20
CA MET A 145 16.40 6.63 13.96
C MET A 145 16.05 6.53 12.46
N ALA A 146 16.77 7.26 11.61
CA ALA A 146 16.52 7.23 10.17
C ALA A 146 16.76 5.84 9.58
N PHE A 147 17.82 5.14 10.02
CA PHE A 147 18.09 3.76 9.62
C PHE A 147 16.99 2.80 10.08
N ALA A 148 16.52 2.92 11.33
CA ALA A 148 15.46 2.08 11.87
C ALA A 148 14.13 2.27 11.12
N MET A 149 13.77 3.51 10.79
CA MET A 149 12.59 3.84 9.97
C MET A 149 12.73 3.29 8.54
N GLY A 150 13.89 3.46 7.92
CA GLY A 150 14.17 2.92 6.59
C GLY A 150 14.09 1.39 6.56
N LEU A 151 14.66 0.73 7.58
CA LEU A 151 14.62 -0.74 7.72
C LEU A 151 13.18 -1.25 7.91
N GLN A 152 12.37 -0.58 8.74
CA GLN A 152 10.95 -0.89 8.89
C GLN A 152 10.20 -0.82 7.57
N LEU A 153 10.40 0.26 6.81
CA LEU A 153 9.75 0.43 5.51
C LEU A 153 10.21 -0.63 4.50
N ALA A 154 11.50 -0.95 4.47
CA ALA A 154 12.04 -1.99 3.61
C ALA A 154 11.43 -3.37 3.92
N ILE A 155 11.36 -3.75 5.20
CA ILE A 155 10.76 -5.03 5.62
C ILE A 155 9.26 -5.07 5.30
N ALA A 156 8.52 -3.97 5.49
CA ALA A 156 7.13 -3.88 5.08
C ALA A 156 6.97 -4.13 3.57
N ARG A 157 7.81 -3.51 2.73
CA ARG A 157 7.83 -3.73 1.27
C ARG A 157 8.19 -5.16 0.88
N LEU A 158 9.05 -5.84 1.66
CA LEU A 158 9.30 -7.27 1.47
C LEU A 158 8.06 -8.12 1.76
N GLY A 159 7.13 -7.67 2.64
CA GLY A 159 5.81 -8.30 2.82
C GLY A 159 5.01 -8.34 1.53
N THR A 160 4.94 -7.21 0.79
CA THR A 160 4.35 -7.17 -0.56
C THR A 160 5.06 -8.13 -1.52
N ALA A 161 6.40 -8.09 -1.59
CA ALA A 161 7.15 -8.96 -2.50
C ALA A 161 6.89 -10.44 -2.19
N PHE A 162 6.87 -10.79 -0.91
CA PHE A 162 6.58 -12.16 -0.45
C PHE A 162 5.15 -12.59 -0.81
N ALA A 163 4.14 -11.71 -0.65
CA ALA A 163 2.76 -11.97 -1.08
C ALA A 163 2.69 -12.29 -2.57
N LEU A 164 3.30 -11.44 -3.40
CA LEU A 164 3.28 -11.58 -4.85
C LEU A 164 3.89 -12.91 -5.31
N VAL A 165 5.03 -13.31 -4.75
CA VAL A 165 5.75 -14.54 -5.12
C VAL A 165 5.08 -15.78 -4.54
N MET A 166 4.51 -15.70 -3.33
CA MET A 166 3.91 -16.85 -2.65
C MET A 166 2.50 -17.18 -3.15
N ALA A 167 1.69 -16.19 -3.55
CA ALA A 167 0.30 -16.42 -3.92
C ALA A 167 0.12 -17.48 -5.02
N PRO A 168 0.83 -17.45 -6.16
CA PRO A 168 0.69 -18.50 -7.16
C PRO A 168 1.11 -19.88 -6.65
N ARG A 169 2.12 -19.96 -5.77
CA ARG A 169 2.58 -21.21 -5.18
C ARG A 169 1.59 -21.81 -4.19
N LEU A 170 0.90 -20.96 -3.44
CA LEU A 170 -0.12 -21.38 -2.46
C LEU A 170 -1.38 -21.90 -3.13
N VAL A 171 -1.80 -21.24 -4.21
CA VAL A 171 -2.96 -21.65 -4.98
C VAL A 171 -2.63 -22.86 -5.87
N GLY A 172 -1.36 -23.08 -6.18
CA GLY A 172 -0.90 -24.14 -7.04
C GLY A 172 -0.95 -23.76 -8.51
N ARG A 173 -0.64 -24.71 -9.38
CA ARG A 173 -0.72 -24.50 -10.81
C ARG A 173 -2.19 -24.43 -11.21
N MET A 174 -2.61 -23.33 -11.80
CA MET A 174 -3.95 -23.15 -12.35
C MET A 174 -3.93 -23.46 -13.86
N PRO A 175 -5.07 -23.87 -14.45
CA PRO A 175 -5.19 -23.87 -15.89
C PRO A 175 -4.91 -22.45 -16.39
N ASP A 176 -3.89 -22.30 -17.22
CA ASP A 176 -3.71 -21.04 -17.91
C ASP A 176 -4.76 -20.94 -19.03
N GLN A 177 -5.08 -19.73 -19.44
CA GLN A 177 -6.04 -19.47 -20.52
C GLN A 177 -5.52 -19.97 -21.89
N VAL A 178 -4.33 -20.54 -21.95
CA VAL A 178 -3.63 -20.99 -23.17
C VAL A 178 -3.69 -22.53 -23.35
N GLY A 179 -4.34 -23.26 -22.44
CA GLY A 179 -4.60 -24.70 -22.61
C GLY A 179 -3.43 -25.62 -22.25
N HIS A 180 -2.48 -25.16 -21.46
CA HIS A 180 -1.45 -26.03 -20.88
C HIS A 180 -1.96 -26.65 -19.59
N ASP A 181 -1.95 -27.99 -19.54
CA ASP A 181 -2.36 -28.78 -18.37
C ASP A 181 -1.62 -28.32 -17.11
N VAL A 182 -2.33 -27.66 -16.25
CA VAL A 182 -1.83 -27.23 -14.95
C VAL A 182 -2.21 -28.28 -13.93
N VAL A 183 -1.23 -28.98 -13.46
CA VAL A 183 -1.34 -30.12 -12.56
C VAL A 183 -2.08 -29.72 -11.26
N GLY A 184 -3.22 -30.35 -10.99
CA GLY A 184 -3.81 -30.40 -9.66
C GLY A 184 -5.27 -30.02 -9.52
N ILE A 185 -5.91 -29.39 -10.52
CA ILE A 185 -7.35 -29.11 -10.51
C ILE A 185 -7.94 -29.70 -11.79
N GLY A 186 -8.53 -30.88 -11.69
CA GLY A 186 -9.28 -31.47 -12.81
C GLY A 186 -10.39 -30.53 -13.25
N GLN A 187 -10.56 -30.40 -14.55
CA GLN A 187 -11.60 -29.63 -15.28
C GLN A 187 -12.47 -28.78 -14.36
N GLY A 188 -12.03 -27.56 -14.00
CA GLY A 188 -12.97 -26.95 -13.22
C GLY A 188 -12.71 -25.66 -12.52
N VAL A 189 -13.46 -25.56 -11.53
CA VAL A 189 -13.67 -24.39 -10.69
C VAL A 189 -12.67 -24.46 -9.55
N LEU A 190 -11.91 -23.36 -9.34
CA LEU A 190 -10.99 -23.23 -8.22
C LEU A 190 -11.73 -23.28 -6.89
N PRO A 191 -11.44 -24.28 -6.01
CA PRO A 191 -12.16 -24.44 -4.75
C PRO A 191 -11.94 -23.27 -3.78
N LEU A 192 -12.92 -23.00 -2.90
CA LEU A 192 -12.79 -21.96 -1.86
C LEU A 192 -11.55 -22.19 -0.97
N GLU A 193 -11.30 -23.42 -0.57
CA GLU A 193 -10.14 -23.77 0.29
C GLU A 193 -8.81 -23.40 -0.36
N VAL A 194 -8.67 -23.60 -1.67
CA VAL A 194 -7.46 -23.23 -2.40
C VAL A 194 -7.36 -21.73 -2.56
N THR A 195 -8.47 -21.05 -2.91
CA THR A 195 -8.54 -19.59 -3.01
C THR A 195 -8.20 -18.91 -1.67
N ALA A 196 -8.53 -19.55 -0.55
CA ALA A 196 -8.30 -19.03 0.78
C ALA A 196 -6.85 -19.15 1.28
N ARG A 197 -6.02 -20.01 0.69
CA ARG A 197 -4.64 -20.27 1.19
C ARG A 197 -3.78 -19.02 1.36
N PRO A 198 -3.75 -18.05 0.42
CA PRO A 198 -3.02 -16.81 0.62
C PRO A 198 -3.55 -16.01 1.82
N ALA A 199 -4.88 -15.96 2.00
CA ALA A 199 -5.49 -15.28 3.13
C ALA A 199 -5.18 -15.97 4.47
N MET A 200 -5.17 -17.32 4.50
CA MET A 200 -4.79 -18.10 5.68
C MET A 200 -3.34 -17.81 6.11
N LEU A 201 -2.40 -17.77 5.15
CA LEU A 201 -1.01 -17.40 5.45
C LEU A 201 -0.94 -15.95 5.96
N GLY A 202 -1.65 -15.03 5.31
CA GLY A 202 -1.68 -13.62 5.70
C GLY A 202 -2.22 -13.42 7.13
N ILE A 203 -3.27 -14.13 7.52
CA ILE A 203 -3.79 -14.12 8.89
C ILE A 203 -2.78 -14.73 9.87
N GLY A 204 -2.11 -15.81 9.51
CA GLY A 204 -1.05 -16.37 10.33
C GLY A 204 0.04 -15.35 10.64
N LEU A 205 0.46 -14.58 9.64
CA LEU A 205 1.43 -13.49 9.81
C LEU A 205 0.89 -12.35 10.69
N LEU A 206 -0.39 -11.98 10.53
CA LEU A 206 -1.02 -10.95 11.35
C LEU A 206 -1.20 -11.38 12.81
N LEU A 207 -1.56 -12.63 13.06
CA LEU A 207 -1.64 -13.19 14.42
C LEU A 207 -0.26 -13.22 15.09
N LEU A 208 0.78 -13.64 14.38
CA LEU A 208 2.15 -13.49 14.83
C LEU A 208 2.48 -12.03 15.12
N GLY A 209 2.05 -11.12 14.25
CA GLY A 209 2.15 -9.67 14.44
C GLY A 209 1.47 -9.19 15.72
N CYS A 210 0.26 -9.68 16.04
CA CYS A 210 -0.43 -9.37 17.31
C CYS A 210 0.35 -9.81 18.53
N VAL A 211 0.92 -11.03 18.51
CA VAL A 211 1.74 -11.55 19.62
C VAL A 211 2.99 -10.69 19.81
N LEU A 212 3.69 -10.35 18.73
CA LEU A 212 4.88 -9.50 18.79
C LEU A 212 4.55 -8.06 19.16
N TRP A 213 3.40 -7.53 18.73
CA TRP A 213 2.92 -6.24 19.20
C TRP A 213 2.65 -6.24 20.71
N ALA A 214 2.01 -7.27 21.25
CA ALA A 214 1.79 -7.40 22.69
C ALA A 214 3.11 -7.47 23.46
N LEU A 215 4.10 -8.21 22.95
CA LEU A 215 5.46 -8.23 23.50
C LEU A 215 6.11 -6.85 23.46
N PHE A 216 6.00 -6.13 22.34
CA PHE A 216 6.47 -4.75 22.21
C PHE A 216 5.82 -3.86 23.28
N VAL A 217 4.50 -3.90 23.45
CA VAL A 217 3.78 -3.09 24.45
C VAL A 217 4.30 -3.39 25.87
N ALA A 218 4.55 -4.67 26.20
CA ALA A 218 5.12 -5.06 27.50
C ALA A 218 6.55 -4.53 27.70
N LEU A 219 7.38 -4.57 26.65
CA LEU A 219 8.74 -4.01 26.68
C LEU A 219 8.73 -2.49 26.81
N ASP A 220 7.84 -1.84 26.06
CA ASP A 220 7.68 -0.39 26.06
C ASP A 220 7.17 0.11 27.41
N ALA A 221 6.23 -0.60 28.04
CA ALA A 221 5.73 -0.27 29.38
C ALA A 221 6.82 -0.35 30.45
N LYS A 222 7.72 -1.32 30.35
CA LYS A 222 8.87 -1.45 31.27
C LYS A 222 9.92 -0.36 31.06
N ARG A 223 10.16 0.06 29.82
CA ARG A 223 11.19 1.05 29.50
C ARG A 223 10.74 2.48 29.73
N PHE A 224 9.47 2.77 29.45
CA PHE A 224 8.87 4.09 29.55
C PHE A 224 7.63 4.05 30.46
N PRO A 225 7.81 3.96 31.79
CA PRO A 225 6.68 3.94 32.72
C PRO A 225 5.87 5.22 32.61
N VAL A 226 4.55 5.10 32.50
CA VAL A 226 3.63 6.22 32.37
C VAL A 226 3.37 6.82 33.75
N LYS A 227 3.51 8.14 33.89
CA LYS A 227 3.13 8.86 35.10
C LYS A 227 1.61 9.03 35.16
N PRO A 228 0.97 9.04 36.34
CA PRO A 228 -0.45 9.32 36.47
C PRO A 228 -0.84 10.63 35.77
N GLY A 229 -1.87 10.60 34.90
CA GLY A 229 -2.35 11.76 34.16
C GLY A 229 -1.61 12.08 32.86
N MET A 230 -0.64 11.25 32.46
CA MET A 230 0.06 11.38 31.17
C MET A 230 -0.27 10.23 30.24
N THR A 231 -0.19 10.47 28.94
CA THR A 231 -0.20 9.43 27.91
C THR A 231 1.14 8.69 27.92
N ASP A 232 1.20 7.53 27.26
CA ASP A 232 2.45 6.75 27.13
C ASP A 232 3.53 7.51 26.33
N ASP A 233 3.17 8.51 25.53
CA ASP A 233 4.11 9.42 24.85
C ASP A 233 4.60 10.59 25.74
N GLY A 234 4.23 10.59 27.03
CA GLY A 234 4.65 11.63 27.99
C GLY A 234 3.93 12.97 27.83
N LYS A 235 2.84 13.03 27.08
CA LYS A 235 1.98 14.19 26.94
C LYS A 235 0.91 14.20 28.02
N PRO A 236 0.44 15.36 28.50
CA PRO A 236 -0.69 15.43 29.42
C PRO A 236 -1.93 14.75 28.81
N GLY A 237 -2.57 13.85 29.54
CA GLY A 237 -3.77 13.13 29.10
C GLY A 237 -5.05 14.00 29.03
N LYS A 238 -4.93 15.29 29.32
CA LYS A 238 -5.98 16.30 29.19
C LYS A 238 -5.73 17.19 27.99
N ASP A 239 -6.79 17.51 27.33
CA ASP A 239 -6.96 18.32 26.14
C ASP A 239 -6.56 19.78 26.40
N ASP A 240 -5.29 20.11 26.34
CA ASP A 240 -4.83 21.50 26.32
C ASP A 240 -4.74 22.03 24.89
N GLY A 241 -5.66 21.63 23.99
CA GLY A 241 -5.94 22.34 22.72
C GLY A 241 -4.76 22.64 21.78
N LYS A 242 -3.56 22.13 22.08
CA LYS A 242 -2.33 22.43 21.35
C LYS A 242 -1.67 21.17 20.76
N SER A 243 -2.46 20.18 20.37
CA SER A 243 -1.89 19.11 19.53
C SER A 243 -1.58 19.73 18.16
N GLU A 244 -0.36 19.55 17.69
CA GLU A 244 0.07 19.89 16.31
C GLU A 244 -0.65 19.01 15.24
N GLY A 245 -1.81 18.43 15.62
CA GLY A 245 -2.65 17.59 14.79
C GLY A 245 -3.43 18.41 13.75
N PHE A 246 -4.18 17.71 12.95
CA PHE A 246 -5.07 18.25 11.92
C PHE A 246 -5.98 19.36 12.45
N ARG A 247 -5.86 20.58 11.88
CA ARG A 247 -6.69 21.73 12.20
C ARG A 247 -7.52 22.13 10.99
N LEU A 248 -8.84 22.01 11.10
CA LEU A 248 -9.77 22.43 10.03
C LEU A 248 -9.57 23.88 9.59
N ALA A 249 -9.23 24.78 10.52
CA ALA A 249 -8.97 26.18 10.21
C ALA A 249 -7.74 26.39 9.30
N ASP A 250 -6.76 25.49 9.35
CA ASP A 250 -5.55 25.61 8.54
C ASP A 250 -5.70 24.94 7.16
N VAL A 251 -6.71 24.07 6.98
CA VAL A 251 -7.02 23.43 5.69
C VAL A 251 -7.28 24.47 4.60
N GLY A 252 -8.07 25.50 4.89
CA GLY A 252 -8.36 26.57 3.93
C GLY A 252 -7.08 27.28 3.44
N LYS A 253 -6.14 27.56 4.34
CA LYS A 253 -4.86 28.19 4.00
C LYS A 253 -3.96 27.30 3.15
N ILE A 254 -3.94 25.99 3.46
CA ILE A 254 -3.14 25.01 2.71
C ILE A 254 -3.71 24.84 1.31
N LEU A 255 -5.04 24.75 1.16
CA LEU A 255 -5.72 24.59 -0.13
C LEU A 255 -5.66 25.84 -1.03
N THR A 256 -5.26 27.00 -0.53
CA THR A 256 -4.96 28.16 -1.38
C THR A 256 -3.56 28.11 -2.00
N ASN A 257 -2.67 27.26 -1.48
CA ASN A 257 -1.31 27.12 -1.99
C ASN A 257 -1.31 26.24 -3.26
N LYS A 258 -1.16 26.87 -4.44
CA LYS A 258 -1.12 26.18 -5.73
C LYS A 258 -0.06 25.08 -5.81
N ARG A 259 1.12 25.28 -5.21
CA ARG A 259 2.20 24.28 -5.21
C ARG A 259 1.80 23.04 -4.39
N PHE A 260 1.12 23.27 -3.26
CA PHE A 260 0.61 22.18 -2.43
C PHE A 260 -0.45 21.35 -3.18
N ILE A 261 -1.40 22.02 -3.85
CA ILE A 261 -2.42 21.33 -4.65
C ILE A 261 -1.77 20.48 -5.74
N LEU A 262 -0.80 21.04 -6.48
CA LEU A 262 -0.12 20.29 -7.54
C LEU A 262 0.65 19.08 -7.00
N ILE A 263 1.35 19.19 -5.85
CA ILE A 263 2.02 18.04 -5.22
C ILE A 263 0.98 16.99 -4.76
N SER A 264 -0.14 17.41 -4.19
CA SER A 264 -1.21 16.50 -3.77
C SER A 264 -1.82 15.76 -4.97
N LEU A 265 -2.07 16.46 -6.07
CA LEU A 265 -2.56 15.86 -7.31
C LEU A 265 -1.52 14.93 -7.95
N LEU A 266 -0.23 15.31 -7.94
CA LEU A 266 0.85 14.43 -8.40
C LEU A 266 0.87 13.14 -7.57
N CYS A 267 0.74 13.24 -6.24
CA CYS A 267 0.64 12.10 -5.35
C CYS A 267 -0.51 11.17 -5.75
N VAL A 268 -1.71 11.73 -5.97
CA VAL A 268 -2.89 10.94 -6.40
C VAL A 268 -2.63 10.20 -7.69
N PHE A 269 -2.31 10.92 -8.76
CA PHE A 269 -2.20 10.32 -10.08
C PHE A 269 -1.03 9.35 -10.17
N PHE A 270 0.12 9.72 -9.63
CA PHE A 270 1.30 8.86 -9.68
C PHE A 270 1.12 7.58 -8.86
N TYR A 271 0.70 7.68 -7.59
CA TYR A 271 0.50 6.48 -6.77
C TYR A 271 -0.65 5.61 -7.27
N SER A 272 -1.71 6.21 -7.82
CA SER A 272 -2.84 5.44 -8.36
C SER A 272 -2.45 4.64 -9.60
N SER A 273 -1.58 5.17 -10.48
CA SER A 273 -1.10 4.40 -11.63
C SER A 273 -0.34 3.14 -11.22
N ILE A 274 0.43 3.18 -10.14
CA ILE A 274 1.29 2.06 -9.74
C ILE A 274 0.56 1.12 -8.76
N ILE A 275 -0.10 1.64 -7.72
CA ILE A 275 -0.71 0.81 -6.69
C ILE A 275 -1.98 0.12 -7.22
N ALA A 276 -2.82 0.84 -8.00
CA ALA A 276 -3.99 0.20 -8.60
C ALA A 276 -3.58 -0.81 -9.67
N PHE A 277 -2.59 -0.49 -10.54
CA PHE A 277 -2.00 -1.46 -11.47
C PHE A 277 -1.53 -2.72 -10.74
N LYS A 278 -0.75 -2.58 -9.67
CA LYS A 278 -0.23 -3.71 -8.89
C LYS A 278 -1.33 -4.66 -8.45
N LYS A 279 -2.51 -4.17 -8.06
CA LYS A 279 -3.65 -5.01 -7.64
C LYS A 279 -4.18 -5.90 -8.76
N PHE A 280 -4.08 -5.47 -9.99
CA PHE A 280 -4.54 -6.20 -11.17
C PHE A 280 -3.42 -6.76 -12.04
N ALA A 281 -2.18 -6.73 -11.53
CA ALA A 281 -1.00 -7.08 -12.32
C ALA A 281 -1.08 -8.51 -12.90
N GLY A 282 -1.60 -9.48 -12.15
CA GLY A 282 -1.82 -10.83 -12.66
C GLY A 282 -2.80 -10.85 -13.84
N ALA A 283 -3.95 -10.15 -13.71
CA ALA A 283 -4.97 -10.08 -14.76
C ALA A 283 -4.51 -9.32 -16.01
N ILE A 284 -3.47 -8.50 -15.90
CA ILE A 284 -2.91 -7.74 -17.02
C ILE A 284 -1.74 -8.50 -17.67
N LEU A 285 -0.76 -8.92 -16.87
CA LEU A 285 0.51 -9.46 -17.38
C LEU A 285 0.36 -10.86 -17.96
N VAL A 286 -0.44 -11.73 -17.31
CA VAL A 286 -0.63 -13.12 -17.76
C VAL A 286 -1.18 -13.17 -19.19
N PRO A 287 -2.36 -12.59 -19.51
CA PRO A 287 -2.91 -12.66 -20.85
C PRO A 287 -2.17 -11.75 -21.86
N ARG A 288 -1.54 -10.67 -21.39
CA ARG A 288 -0.90 -9.70 -22.28
C ARG A 288 0.40 -10.21 -22.88
N PHE A 289 1.19 -10.94 -22.08
CA PHE A 289 2.52 -11.42 -22.47
C PHE A 289 2.62 -12.92 -22.57
N ASP A 290 1.50 -13.63 -22.46
CA ASP A 290 1.43 -15.08 -22.54
C ASP A 290 2.43 -15.76 -21.60
N VAL A 291 2.41 -15.34 -20.33
CA VAL A 291 3.32 -15.82 -19.31
C VAL A 291 2.57 -16.56 -18.22
N PRO A 292 3.15 -17.61 -17.63
CA PRO A 292 2.55 -18.27 -16.48
C PRO A 292 2.46 -17.33 -15.29
N ALA A 293 1.48 -17.55 -14.41
CA ALA A 293 1.24 -16.73 -13.22
C ALA A 293 2.49 -16.55 -12.35
N GLU A 294 3.35 -17.57 -12.31
CA GLU A 294 4.61 -17.50 -11.56
C GLU A 294 5.60 -16.49 -12.17
N ALA A 295 5.71 -16.43 -13.49
CA ALA A 295 6.53 -15.41 -14.16
C ALA A 295 5.95 -14.02 -14.00
N ALA A 296 4.63 -13.84 -14.15
CA ALA A 296 3.95 -12.57 -13.89
C ALA A 296 4.17 -12.10 -12.43
N SER A 297 4.15 -13.02 -11.46
CA SER A 297 4.40 -12.70 -10.06
C SER A 297 5.82 -12.19 -9.81
N TRP A 298 6.82 -12.78 -10.46
CA TRP A 298 8.20 -12.30 -10.42
C TRP A 298 8.33 -10.93 -11.08
N MET A 299 7.68 -10.71 -12.23
CA MET A 299 7.65 -9.39 -12.88
C MET A 299 7.15 -8.32 -11.92
N VAL A 300 5.96 -8.50 -11.33
CA VAL A 300 5.38 -7.46 -10.47
C VAL A 300 6.12 -7.29 -9.14
N SER A 301 6.77 -8.34 -8.64
CA SER A 301 7.59 -8.27 -7.42
C SER A 301 8.85 -7.39 -7.58
N MET A 302 9.26 -7.11 -8.82
CA MET A 302 10.34 -6.15 -9.08
C MET A 302 10.01 -4.75 -8.54
N LEU A 303 8.73 -4.37 -8.47
CA LEU A 303 8.29 -3.08 -7.94
C LEU A 303 8.69 -2.88 -6.46
N PRO A 304 8.27 -3.73 -5.51
CA PRO A 304 8.69 -3.58 -4.12
C PRO A 304 10.20 -3.78 -3.94
N PHE A 305 10.84 -4.71 -4.66
CA PHE A 305 12.31 -4.87 -4.60
C PHE A 305 13.04 -3.62 -5.08
N ALA A 306 12.60 -3.02 -6.19
CA ALA A 306 13.17 -1.76 -6.68
C ALA A 306 13.07 -0.65 -5.61
N THR A 307 11.94 -0.52 -4.91
CA THR A 307 11.80 0.51 -3.88
C THR A 307 12.72 0.29 -2.68
N VAL A 308 12.96 -0.96 -2.28
CA VAL A 308 13.90 -1.27 -1.19
C VAL A 308 15.33 -0.84 -1.53
N VAL A 309 15.75 -1.06 -2.77
CA VAL A 309 17.12 -0.78 -3.22
C VAL A 309 17.28 0.66 -3.69
N PHE A 310 16.39 1.12 -4.56
CA PHE A 310 16.60 2.39 -5.29
C PHE A 310 16.01 3.61 -4.59
N ALA A 311 15.01 3.48 -3.69
CA ALA A 311 14.48 4.66 -3.02
C ALA A 311 15.53 5.36 -2.12
N PRO A 312 16.36 4.66 -1.31
CA PRO A 312 17.46 5.30 -0.59
C PRO A 312 18.51 5.89 -1.52
N LEU A 313 18.85 5.19 -2.61
CA LEU A 313 19.84 5.66 -3.59
C LEU A 313 19.38 6.95 -4.27
N PHE A 314 18.13 6.99 -4.73
CA PHE A 314 17.56 8.19 -5.34
C PHE A 314 17.38 9.33 -4.32
N GLY A 315 17.09 9.03 -3.06
CA GLY A 315 17.11 10.03 -2.00
C GLY A 315 18.44 10.74 -1.90
N ILE A 316 19.55 9.98 -1.85
CA ILE A 316 20.93 10.55 -1.85
C ILE A 316 21.19 11.38 -3.10
N LEU A 317 20.76 10.92 -4.28
CA LEU A 317 20.97 11.65 -5.54
C LEU A 317 20.17 12.96 -5.55
N VAL A 318 18.91 12.93 -5.12
CA VAL A 318 18.06 14.13 -4.99
C VAL A 318 18.67 15.14 -4.02
N ASP A 319 19.17 14.69 -2.87
CA ASP A 319 19.82 15.56 -1.89
C ASP A 319 21.12 16.17 -2.43
N LYS A 320 21.91 15.38 -3.17
CA LYS A 320 23.20 15.83 -3.72
C LYS A 320 23.07 16.80 -4.89
N PHE A 321 22.13 16.53 -5.80
CA PHE A 321 22.01 17.30 -7.05
C PHE A 321 20.90 18.36 -7.00
N GLY A 322 20.01 18.32 -6.00
CA GLY A 322 18.85 19.18 -5.91
C GLY A 322 17.83 18.93 -7.05
N HIS A 323 17.09 19.97 -7.42
CA HIS A 323 16.14 19.94 -8.54
C HIS A 323 15.07 18.84 -8.40
N GLY A 324 14.46 18.71 -7.22
CA GLY A 324 13.47 17.66 -6.92
C GLY A 324 12.35 17.53 -7.96
N THR A 325 11.91 18.65 -8.55
CA THR A 325 10.87 18.65 -9.59
C THR A 325 11.29 17.93 -10.88
N ARG A 326 12.55 18.02 -11.27
CA ARG A 326 13.09 17.30 -12.45
C ARG A 326 13.15 15.79 -12.21
N TRP A 327 13.45 15.37 -10.98
CA TRP A 327 13.43 13.96 -10.59
C TRP A 327 11.99 13.42 -10.58
N MET A 328 11.01 14.21 -10.11
CA MET A 328 9.59 13.87 -10.23
C MET A 328 9.17 13.72 -11.68
N LEU A 329 9.59 14.65 -12.55
CA LEU A 329 9.32 14.61 -13.99
C LEU A 329 9.91 13.36 -14.63
N ALA A 330 11.18 13.04 -14.35
CA ALA A 330 11.84 11.84 -14.86
C ALA A 330 11.11 10.55 -14.43
N GLY A 331 10.70 10.45 -13.16
CA GLY A 331 9.94 9.31 -12.67
C GLY A 331 8.53 9.20 -13.28
N ALA A 332 7.86 10.32 -13.55
CA ALA A 332 6.57 10.34 -14.26
C ALA A 332 6.72 9.91 -15.72
N VAL A 333 7.82 10.29 -16.41
CA VAL A 333 8.14 9.81 -17.76
C VAL A 333 8.35 8.30 -17.76
N LEU A 334 9.09 7.75 -16.80
CA LEU A 334 9.32 6.31 -16.69
C LEU A 334 8.01 5.56 -16.46
N ALA A 335 7.13 6.05 -15.58
CA ALA A 335 5.82 5.44 -15.34
C ALA A 335 4.95 5.48 -16.61
N LEU A 336 4.91 6.60 -17.32
CA LEU A 336 4.19 6.71 -18.58
C LEU A 336 4.74 5.75 -19.63
N ALA A 337 6.06 5.69 -19.80
CA ALA A 337 6.71 4.77 -20.74
C ALA A 337 6.37 3.30 -20.43
N ALA A 338 6.35 2.93 -19.15
CA ALA A 338 5.97 1.59 -18.73
C ALA A 338 4.53 1.23 -19.12
N HIS A 339 3.56 2.11 -18.82
CA HIS A 339 2.16 1.85 -19.17
C HIS A 339 1.92 1.89 -20.69
N LEU A 340 2.66 2.72 -21.44
CA LEU A 340 2.63 2.67 -22.93
C LEU A 340 3.15 1.33 -23.44
N LEU A 341 4.22 0.79 -22.88
CA LEU A 341 4.72 -0.55 -23.24
C LEU A 341 3.69 -1.63 -22.88
N LEU A 342 3.09 -1.59 -21.71
CA LEU A 342 2.03 -2.52 -21.30
C LEU A 342 0.82 -2.46 -22.23
N ALA A 343 0.44 -1.27 -22.73
CA ALA A 343 -0.69 -1.09 -23.63
C ALA A 343 -0.38 -1.51 -25.07
N PHE A 344 0.78 -1.14 -25.62
CA PHE A 344 1.04 -1.18 -27.06
C PHE A 344 2.16 -2.12 -27.51
N ALA A 345 2.98 -2.66 -26.60
CA ALA A 345 4.02 -3.60 -26.98
C ALA A 345 3.43 -4.88 -27.61
N PRO A 346 4.18 -5.60 -28.45
CA PRO A 346 3.75 -6.88 -29.03
C PRO A 346 3.28 -7.87 -27.97
N GLN A 347 2.15 -8.51 -28.22
CA GLN A 347 1.61 -9.56 -27.33
C GLN A 347 2.49 -10.80 -27.35
N GLY A 348 2.48 -11.58 -26.26
CA GLY A 348 3.21 -12.83 -26.18
C GLY A 348 4.74 -12.68 -26.08
N VAL A 349 5.27 -11.45 -25.86
CA VAL A 349 6.71 -11.21 -25.70
C VAL A 349 7.03 -10.75 -24.29
N PRO A 350 7.48 -11.67 -23.39
CA PRO A 350 7.71 -11.40 -21.97
C PRO A 350 8.71 -10.27 -21.68
N PHE A 351 9.67 -10.05 -22.58
CA PHE A 351 10.69 -8.99 -22.46
C PHE A 351 10.06 -7.62 -22.17
N TRP A 352 8.97 -7.28 -22.85
CA TRP A 352 8.30 -5.99 -22.67
C TRP A 352 7.62 -5.87 -21.30
N GLY A 353 7.12 -6.97 -20.77
CA GLY A 353 6.60 -7.04 -19.40
C GLY A 353 7.68 -6.74 -18.37
N TYR A 354 8.84 -7.41 -18.47
CA TYR A 354 9.99 -7.14 -17.59
C TYR A 354 10.50 -5.70 -17.70
N LEU A 355 10.66 -5.18 -18.92
CA LEU A 355 11.12 -3.80 -19.16
C LEU A 355 10.16 -2.78 -18.54
N SER A 356 8.84 -3.01 -18.68
CA SER A 356 7.83 -2.15 -18.05
C SER A 356 7.95 -2.15 -16.53
N MET A 357 8.19 -3.32 -15.90
CA MET A 357 8.39 -3.40 -14.44
C MET A 357 9.66 -2.71 -13.99
N VAL A 358 10.75 -2.74 -14.77
CA VAL A 358 11.96 -1.97 -14.48
C VAL A 358 11.65 -0.47 -14.48
N PHE A 359 10.95 0.04 -15.51
CA PHE A 359 10.60 1.46 -15.59
C PHE A 359 9.65 1.88 -14.47
N LEU A 360 8.61 1.07 -14.17
CA LEU A 360 7.72 1.33 -13.03
C LEU A 360 8.46 1.30 -11.70
N GLY A 361 9.36 0.33 -11.50
CA GLY A 361 10.14 0.22 -10.27
C GLY A 361 11.05 1.42 -10.03
N PHE A 362 11.73 1.91 -11.07
CA PHE A 362 12.52 3.14 -10.98
C PHE A 362 11.64 4.36 -10.73
N GLY A 363 10.54 4.54 -11.48
CA GLY A 363 9.60 5.63 -11.25
C GLY A 363 9.03 5.62 -9.84
N TYR A 364 8.63 4.44 -9.35
CA TYR A 364 8.06 4.24 -8.00
C TYR A 364 9.07 4.49 -6.87
N SER A 365 10.35 4.39 -7.15
CA SER A 365 11.42 4.73 -6.20
C SER A 365 11.78 6.22 -6.27
N LEU A 366 11.80 6.78 -7.47
CA LEU A 366 12.32 8.12 -7.75
C LEU A 366 11.35 9.24 -7.35
N VAL A 367 10.08 9.13 -7.76
CA VAL A 367 9.10 10.20 -7.47
C VAL A 367 8.89 10.41 -5.98
N PRO A 368 8.65 9.39 -5.14
CA PRO A 368 8.51 9.58 -3.70
C PRO A 368 9.78 10.15 -3.04
N ALA A 369 10.98 9.73 -3.48
CA ALA A 369 12.23 10.24 -2.96
C ALA A 369 12.40 11.76 -3.17
N ALA A 370 11.81 12.32 -4.23
CA ALA A 370 11.83 13.75 -4.50
C ALA A 370 10.59 14.50 -3.96
N MET A 371 9.42 13.87 -4.02
CA MET A 371 8.14 14.51 -3.71
C MET A 371 7.96 14.75 -2.20
N TRP A 372 8.17 13.73 -1.36
CA TRP A 372 7.94 13.86 0.07
C TRP A 372 8.83 14.91 0.75
N PRO A 373 10.15 15.02 0.44
CA PRO A 373 10.98 16.10 0.98
C PRO A 373 10.62 17.50 0.47
N SER A 374 9.84 17.59 -0.62
CA SER A 374 9.41 18.89 -1.15
C SER A 374 8.24 19.50 -0.35
N VAL A 375 7.45 18.70 0.37
CA VAL A 375 6.28 19.19 1.13
C VAL A 375 6.69 20.19 2.23
N PRO A 376 7.68 19.90 3.11
CA PRO A 376 8.13 20.86 4.12
C PRO A 376 8.69 22.18 3.56
N ARG A 377 9.11 22.19 2.29
CA ARG A 377 9.65 23.39 1.64
C ARG A 377 8.56 24.37 1.16
N ILE A 378 7.33 23.90 1.03
CA ILE A 378 6.20 24.68 0.49
C ILE A 378 5.12 25.01 1.52
N VAL A 379 5.15 24.34 2.67
CA VAL A 379 4.16 24.49 3.75
C VAL A 379 4.89 24.85 5.03
N PRO A 380 4.41 25.86 5.80
CA PRO A 380 5.00 26.21 7.09
C PRO A 380 4.98 25.04 8.09
N ASP A 381 6.04 24.92 8.91
CA ASP A 381 6.20 23.84 9.90
C ASP A 381 4.99 23.69 10.84
N LYS A 382 4.34 24.79 11.19
CA LYS A 382 3.16 24.82 12.08
C LYS A 382 1.95 24.03 11.56
N VAL A 383 1.84 23.88 10.24
CA VAL A 383 0.70 23.19 9.58
C VAL A 383 1.15 21.96 8.79
N LEU A 384 2.40 21.53 8.96
CA LEU A 384 2.99 20.43 8.21
C LEU A 384 2.26 19.10 8.46
N GLY A 385 1.86 18.82 9.70
CA GLY A 385 1.08 17.63 10.04
C GLY A 385 -0.27 17.60 9.33
N THR A 386 -0.99 18.73 9.30
CA THR A 386 -2.25 18.89 8.55
C THR A 386 -2.03 18.70 7.05
N ALA A 387 -0.93 19.22 6.50
CA ALA A 387 -0.59 19.08 5.09
C ALA A 387 -0.36 17.61 4.71
N PHE A 388 0.44 16.86 5.47
CA PHE A 388 0.64 15.44 5.22
C PHE A 388 -0.66 14.63 5.34
N SER A 389 -1.46 14.88 6.37
CA SER A 389 -2.76 14.22 6.54
C SER A 389 -3.69 14.46 5.35
N LEU A 390 -3.70 15.69 4.83
CA LEU A 390 -4.51 16.06 3.67
C LEU A 390 -4.02 15.39 2.39
N ILE A 391 -2.70 15.30 2.16
CA ILE A 391 -2.13 14.55 1.02
C ILE A 391 -2.52 13.08 1.09
N TYR A 392 -2.37 12.43 2.25
CA TYR A 392 -2.75 11.04 2.42
C TYR A 392 -4.25 10.82 2.23
N TRP A 393 -5.09 11.74 2.69
CA TRP A 393 -6.53 11.68 2.49
C TRP A 393 -6.90 11.74 1.01
N ILE A 394 -6.34 12.70 0.27
CA ILE A 394 -6.54 12.86 -1.19
C ILE A 394 -5.98 11.65 -1.94
N GLN A 395 -4.82 11.13 -1.54
CA GLN A 395 -4.22 9.93 -2.12
C GLN A 395 -5.14 8.71 -1.98
N ASN A 396 -5.70 8.47 -0.79
CA ASN A 396 -6.61 7.35 -0.54
C ASN A 396 -7.89 7.47 -1.37
N LEU A 397 -8.41 8.69 -1.59
CA LEU A 397 -9.54 8.92 -2.48
C LEU A 397 -9.22 8.47 -3.93
N GLY A 398 -8.05 8.83 -4.44
CA GLY A 398 -7.59 8.38 -5.74
C GLY A 398 -7.40 6.86 -5.82
N LEU A 399 -6.75 6.27 -4.83
CA LEU A 399 -6.55 4.82 -4.76
C LEU A 399 -7.87 4.04 -4.73
N MET A 400 -8.85 4.52 -3.96
CA MET A 400 -10.20 3.94 -3.93
C MET A 400 -10.84 3.96 -5.32
N LEU A 401 -10.85 5.14 -5.95
CA LEU A 401 -11.49 5.35 -7.25
C LEU A 401 -10.83 4.51 -8.36
N PHE A 402 -9.51 4.58 -8.50
CA PHE A 402 -8.81 3.92 -9.61
C PHE A 402 -8.77 2.38 -9.46
N LYS A 403 -8.79 1.83 -8.24
CA LYS A 403 -8.97 0.39 -8.05
C LYS A 403 -10.37 -0.08 -8.49
N MET A 404 -11.41 0.67 -8.16
CA MET A 404 -12.78 0.38 -8.64
C MET A 404 -12.86 0.44 -10.17
N LEU A 405 -12.38 1.54 -10.76
CA LEU A 405 -12.41 1.73 -12.21
C LEU A 405 -11.65 0.64 -12.95
N ALA A 406 -10.45 0.27 -12.47
CA ALA A 406 -9.67 -0.80 -13.07
C ALA A 406 -10.43 -2.13 -13.08
N GLY A 407 -11.08 -2.48 -11.95
CA GLY A 407 -11.90 -3.69 -11.86
C GLY A 407 -13.09 -3.69 -12.82
N VAL A 408 -13.81 -2.56 -12.90
CA VAL A 408 -14.95 -2.40 -13.82
C VAL A 408 -14.51 -2.51 -15.28
N ILE A 409 -13.42 -1.83 -15.66
CA ILE A 409 -12.90 -1.86 -17.04
C ILE A 409 -12.45 -3.27 -17.41
N LEU A 410 -11.74 -3.97 -16.53
CA LEU A 410 -11.33 -5.37 -16.77
C LEU A 410 -12.54 -6.28 -16.94
N GLY A 411 -13.58 -6.13 -16.12
CA GLY A 411 -14.79 -6.95 -16.20
C GLY A 411 -15.67 -6.63 -17.43
N SER A 412 -15.64 -5.41 -17.96
CA SER A 412 -16.54 -4.98 -19.04
C SER A 412 -16.03 -5.27 -20.45
N ALA A 413 -14.72 -5.42 -20.64
CA ALA A 413 -14.08 -5.39 -21.96
C ALA A 413 -13.55 -6.75 -22.46
N ALA A 414 -13.86 -7.84 -21.80
CA ALA A 414 -13.44 -9.21 -22.15
C ALA A 414 -11.94 -9.29 -22.54
N ALA A 415 -11.61 -9.79 -23.72
CA ALA A 415 -10.22 -9.97 -24.18
C ALA A 415 -9.40 -8.67 -24.30
N GLN A 416 -10.06 -7.51 -24.44
CA GLN A 416 -9.38 -6.20 -24.52
C GLN A 416 -9.27 -5.47 -23.16
N GLY A 417 -9.84 -6.05 -22.09
CA GLY A 417 -9.83 -5.45 -20.75
C GLY A 417 -8.44 -5.01 -20.28
N PRO A 418 -7.39 -5.84 -20.38
CA PRO A 418 -6.03 -5.44 -20.03
C PRO A 418 -5.54 -4.19 -20.73
N VAL A 419 -5.78 -4.06 -22.04
CA VAL A 419 -5.35 -2.89 -22.83
C VAL A 419 -6.13 -1.64 -22.40
N HIS A 420 -7.45 -1.75 -22.18
CA HIS A 420 -8.27 -0.61 -21.77
C HIS A 420 -7.89 -0.09 -20.38
N VAL A 421 -7.57 -0.98 -19.44
CA VAL A 421 -7.05 -0.59 -18.12
C VAL A 421 -5.71 0.11 -18.26
N GLU A 422 -4.81 -0.39 -19.11
CA GLU A 422 -3.53 0.26 -19.33
C GLU A 422 -3.70 1.65 -19.98
N LEU A 423 -4.65 1.82 -20.91
CA LEU A 423 -4.98 3.14 -21.46
C LEU A 423 -5.50 4.11 -20.38
N MET A 424 -6.27 3.64 -19.41
CA MET A 424 -6.65 4.44 -18.25
C MET A 424 -5.40 4.86 -17.46
N PHE A 425 -4.46 3.94 -17.16
CA PHE A 425 -3.22 4.28 -16.47
C PHE A 425 -2.31 5.20 -17.28
N VAL A 426 -2.26 5.07 -18.60
CA VAL A 426 -1.60 6.04 -19.51
C VAL A 426 -2.18 7.44 -19.30
N GLY A 427 -3.51 7.58 -19.29
CA GLY A 427 -4.16 8.86 -19.02
C GLY A 427 -3.80 9.45 -17.66
N VAL A 428 -3.77 8.60 -16.63
CA VAL A 428 -3.35 8.96 -15.26
C VAL A 428 -1.88 9.42 -15.23
N CYS A 429 -0.99 8.71 -15.93
CA CYS A 429 0.43 9.08 -16.03
C CYS A 429 0.65 10.37 -16.84
N VAL A 430 -0.14 10.62 -17.89
CA VAL A 430 -0.11 11.90 -18.63
C VAL A 430 -0.49 13.05 -17.72
N ALA A 431 -1.52 12.90 -16.88
CA ALA A 431 -1.87 13.89 -15.86
C ALA A 431 -0.73 14.11 -14.86
N ALA A 432 -0.12 13.04 -14.34
CA ALA A 432 1.03 13.12 -13.44
C ALA A 432 2.22 13.83 -14.08
N LEU A 433 2.49 13.55 -15.37
CA LEU A 433 3.56 14.19 -16.15
C LEU A 433 3.29 15.69 -16.33
N ALA A 434 2.08 16.07 -16.70
CA ALA A 434 1.69 17.47 -16.89
C ALA A 434 1.80 18.27 -15.57
N ILE A 435 1.43 17.65 -14.45
CA ILE A 435 1.57 18.25 -13.12
C ILE A 435 3.05 18.39 -12.75
N SER A 436 3.87 17.36 -12.97
CA SER A 436 5.31 17.41 -12.70
C SER A 436 6.00 18.50 -13.53
N ALA A 437 5.64 18.64 -14.82
CA ALA A 437 6.14 19.71 -15.68
C ALA A 437 5.71 21.10 -15.21
N SER A 438 4.48 21.22 -14.69
CA SER A 438 3.99 22.47 -14.10
C SER A 438 4.74 22.84 -12.83
N LEU A 439 5.06 21.87 -11.98
CA LEU A 439 5.88 22.06 -10.77
C LEU A 439 7.31 22.49 -11.12
N ASP A 440 7.91 21.91 -12.16
CA ASP A 440 9.27 22.27 -12.59
C ASP A 440 9.34 23.71 -13.12
N ARG A 441 8.33 24.14 -13.90
CA ARG A 441 8.22 25.54 -14.34
C ARG A 441 8.08 26.54 -13.20
N MET A 442 7.49 26.12 -12.07
CA MET A 442 7.34 26.97 -10.87
C MET A 442 8.61 27.04 -10.01
N LYS A 443 9.70 26.36 -10.41
CA LYS A 443 10.98 26.35 -9.73
C LYS A 443 10.83 26.08 -8.23
N ILE A 444 10.16 25.00 -7.86
CA ILE A 444 10.16 24.51 -6.49
C ILE A 444 11.52 23.84 -6.29
N ALA A 445 12.40 24.53 -5.59
CA ALA A 445 13.75 24.07 -5.36
C ALA A 445 13.80 22.82 -4.48
#